data_2ce886879e34376a44ac477fd2b66888
#
_entry.id   2ce886879e34376a44ac477fd2b66888
#
_cell.length_a   1.000
_cell.length_b   1.000
_cell.length_c   1.000
_cell.angle_alpha   90.00
_cell.angle_beta   90.00
_cell.angle_gamma   90.00
#
_symmetry.space_group_name_H-M   'P 1'
#
loop_
_entity.id
_entity.type
_entity.pdbx_description
1 polymer ?
#
loop_
_entity_poly.entity_id
_entity_poly.type
_entity_poly.pdbx_seq_one_letter_code
_entity_poly.pdbx_strand_id
1 'polypeptide(L)'
;MKKNILTATLLAMPLMFFTACSDFLDTAPDNRIEINNTDQITPLLVSAYPNKSAALMGEMSSDNVMDNGAQFDAMLLQEQLYNWEDPTDTDDDGPYGLWESCYAAIASANQALEGIEMLGNPANLNPQRGEALVCRAYSHFLLSSIFCMPYNPNTADQQLGIPYTKETEKDVIVPHERGTLAQTYKLIEEDIKEGLPLITDASYKVPKYHFNKKAANAFAARFYLYYQKWDKVIEHATAAIGNNPANTLRHWEEDFGSLSLVSDVAAQYISEKKTANLLISTAYSSAGYVTGPYSIYQRFGHGQEIYNKETININGPWHARGGLVMADFIITVKQKNPFPKIVTYFEYTDKTSNIGYRHTVSVPFTVDETILCRAEAYVLSSQHNYTKALEDINNWIVYHSNRSADRGSDLTVDDVNNFYDPLPYEPAMINIATERSLKKKLNPEGFTVNAGTEENLIQLILQLRRLEGLQEGLRWHDLKRYGIEFSHNHAGRSPEVLTKDDQRRAIQLPQDVINAGITANPRN
;
A
#
# COMPACT_ATOMS: atom_id res chain seq x y z
N MET A 1 -11.60 -12.80 -94.21
CA MET A 1 -12.41 -11.71 -94.86
C MET A 1 -13.23 -10.97 -93.82
N LYS A 2 -13.18 -9.63 -93.92
CA LYS A 2 -13.99 -8.60 -93.26
C LYS A 2 -13.58 -8.26 -91.85
N LYS A 3 -12.88 -7.21 -91.67
CA LYS A 3 -13.03 -5.75 -91.81
C LYS A 3 -13.46 -5.13 -90.47
N ASN A 4 -12.56 -4.30 -89.96
CA ASN A 4 -12.64 -3.30 -88.91
C ASN A 4 -13.82 -2.35 -88.98
N ILE A 5 -14.35 -1.95 -87.83
CA ILE A 5 -14.80 -0.53 -87.63
C ILE A 5 -14.47 -0.17 -86.21
N LEU A 6 -13.61 0.82 -86.09
CA LEU A 6 -13.26 1.54 -84.88
C LEU A 6 -14.32 2.61 -84.62
N THR A 7 -15.00 2.57 -83.51
CA THR A 7 -15.84 3.67 -83.09
C THR A 7 -15.36 4.21 -81.76
N ALA A 8 -14.79 5.40 -81.81
CA ALA A 8 -14.40 6.18 -80.67
C ALA A 8 -15.65 6.74 -80.01
N THR A 9 -15.92 6.34 -78.76
CA THR A 9 -16.93 6.96 -77.95
C THR A 9 -16.25 7.76 -76.86
N LEU A 10 -16.25 9.10 -76.95
CA LEU A 10 -15.86 10.02 -75.91
C LEU A 10 -16.87 9.87 -74.77
N LEU A 11 -16.42 9.28 -73.64
CA LEU A 11 -17.22 9.24 -72.43
C LEU A 11 -16.83 10.42 -71.57
N ALA A 12 -17.70 11.39 -71.44
CA ALA A 12 -17.61 12.48 -70.50
C ALA A 12 -17.63 11.89 -69.07
N MET A 13 -16.51 12.02 -68.35
CA MET A 13 -16.39 11.64 -66.95
C MET A 13 -16.98 12.74 -66.09
N PRO A 14 -18.05 12.48 -65.30
CA PRO A 14 -18.50 13.48 -64.33
C PRO A 14 -17.42 13.56 -63.22
N LEU A 15 -16.91 14.79 -62.97
CA LEU A 15 -16.18 15.10 -61.75
C LEU A 15 -17.13 14.89 -60.56
N MET A 16 -17.09 13.72 -59.96
CA MET A 16 -17.60 13.55 -58.61
C MET A 16 -16.64 14.28 -57.66
N PHE A 17 -17.12 15.37 -57.11
CA PHE A 17 -16.53 15.98 -55.93
C PHE A 17 -16.61 14.92 -54.81
N PHE A 18 -15.48 14.32 -54.48
CA PHE A 18 -15.31 13.64 -53.22
C PHE A 18 -15.39 14.73 -52.13
N THR A 19 -16.57 14.91 -51.54
CA THR A 19 -16.64 15.43 -50.19
C THR A 19 -16.00 14.35 -49.34
N ALA A 20 -14.68 14.46 -49.11
CA ALA A 20 -14.01 13.71 -48.09
C ALA A 20 -14.72 14.02 -46.77
N CYS A 21 -15.28 13.01 -46.14
CA CYS A 21 -15.76 13.11 -44.78
C CYS A 21 -14.59 13.58 -43.91
N SER A 22 -14.62 14.84 -43.47
CA SER A 22 -13.68 15.38 -42.49
C SER A 22 -13.80 14.65 -41.17
N ASP A 23 -14.92 14.01 -40.90
CA ASP A 23 -15.19 13.27 -39.66
C ASP A 23 -14.31 12.04 -39.44
N PHE A 24 -13.64 11.52 -40.50
CA PHE A 24 -12.70 10.38 -40.33
C PHE A 24 -11.31 10.78 -39.88
N LEU A 25 -10.96 12.07 -40.01
CA LEU A 25 -9.69 12.63 -39.57
C LEU A 25 -9.78 13.28 -38.18
N ASP A 26 -11.00 13.49 -37.67
CA ASP A 26 -11.28 14.06 -36.36
C ASP A 26 -11.44 12.98 -35.25
N THR A 27 -11.38 11.70 -35.58
CA THR A 27 -11.33 10.63 -34.57
C THR A 27 -9.92 10.60 -34.00
N ALA A 28 -9.82 10.89 -32.72
CA ALA A 28 -8.57 10.73 -31.97
C ALA A 28 -8.00 9.32 -32.24
N PRO A 29 -6.70 9.17 -32.50
CA PRO A 29 -6.09 7.89 -32.89
C PRO A 29 -6.06 6.85 -31.77
N ASP A 30 -6.62 7.14 -30.61
CA ASP A 30 -6.74 6.23 -29.49
C ASP A 30 -8.15 6.26 -28.88
N ASN A 31 -8.50 5.23 -28.10
CA ASN A 31 -9.77 5.06 -27.42
C ASN A 31 -9.99 6.02 -26.23
N ARG A 32 -9.32 7.18 -26.19
CA ARG A 32 -9.52 8.15 -25.12
C ARG A 32 -10.94 8.72 -25.19
N ILE A 33 -11.56 8.81 -24.02
CA ILE A 33 -12.85 9.47 -23.88
C ILE A 33 -12.63 10.97 -24.05
N GLU A 34 -13.19 11.57 -25.10
CA GLU A 34 -13.26 13.04 -25.19
C GLU A 34 -14.16 13.57 -24.08
N ILE A 35 -13.59 14.41 -23.22
CA ILE A 35 -14.32 15.03 -22.13
C ILE A 35 -14.95 16.32 -22.63
N ASN A 36 -16.25 16.24 -22.92
CA ASN A 36 -17.03 17.35 -23.46
C ASN A 36 -18.00 17.99 -22.45
N ASN A 37 -18.17 17.34 -21.28
CA ASN A 37 -19.06 17.83 -20.24
C ASN A 37 -18.62 17.37 -18.84
N THR A 38 -19.14 18.03 -17.81
CA THR A 38 -18.80 17.80 -16.41
C THR A 38 -19.16 16.40 -15.89
N ASP A 39 -20.17 15.75 -16.47
CA ASP A 39 -20.70 14.48 -15.98
C ASP A 39 -19.77 13.30 -16.31
N GLN A 40 -18.82 13.50 -17.23
CA GLN A 40 -17.83 12.49 -17.64
C GLN A 40 -16.65 12.40 -16.67
N ILE A 41 -16.39 13.43 -15.86
CA ILE A 41 -15.24 13.49 -14.94
C ILE A 41 -15.36 12.46 -13.80
N THR A 42 -16.52 12.41 -13.14
CA THR A 42 -16.69 11.51 -11.98
C THR A 42 -16.55 10.02 -12.34
N PRO A 43 -17.15 9.50 -13.45
CA PRO A 43 -16.90 8.13 -13.88
C PRO A 43 -15.44 7.83 -14.23
N LEU A 44 -14.71 8.78 -14.80
CA LEU A 44 -13.29 8.62 -15.12
C LEU A 44 -12.43 8.44 -13.87
N LEU A 45 -12.76 9.14 -12.78
CA LEU A 45 -12.03 9.05 -11.51
C LEU A 45 -12.13 7.67 -10.85
N VAL A 46 -13.11 6.84 -11.19
CA VAL A 46 -13.16 5.44 -10.73
C VAL A 46 -11.91 4.68 -11.20
N SER A 47 -11.36 5.01 -12.36
CA SER A 47 -10.13 4.42 -12.92
C SER A 47 -8.85 5.10 -12.41
N ALA A 48 -8.95 6.16 -11.60
CA ALA A 48 -7.80 6.84 -11.02
C ALA A 48 -7.23 6.14 -9.75
N TYR A 49 -7.80 5.00 -9.38
CA TYR A 49 -7.31 4.16 -8.29
C TYR A 49 -6.58 2.94 -8.85
N PRO A 50 -5.37 2.61 -8.34
CA PRO A 50 -4.69 1.38 -8.74
C PRO A 50 -5.55 0.14 -8.45
N ASN A 51 -5.65 -0.75 -9.42
CA ASN A 51 -6.41 -1.99 -9.31
C ASN A 51 -5.53 -3.23 -9.04
N LYS A 52 -4.29 -3.03 -8.63
CA LYS A 52 -3.34 -4.05 -8.17
C LYS A 52 -2.82 -3.66 -6.79
N SER A 53 -2.25 -4.62 -6.06
CA SER A 53 -1.84 -4.44 -4.68
C SER A 53 -0.34 -4.63 -4.48
N ALA A 54 0.27 -3.81 -3.64
CA ALA A 54 1.65 -3.98 -3.20
C ALA A 54 1.78 -4.93 -1.98
N ALA A 55 0.67 -5.41 -1.43
CA ALA A 55 0.65 -6.13 -0.16
C ALA A 55 1.52 -7.40 -0.19
N LEU A 56 1.42 -8.21 -1.25
CA LEU A 56 2.19 -9.45 -1.37
C LEU A 56 3.70 -9.17 -1.46
N MET A 57 4.10 -8.16 -2.24
CA MET A 57 5.51 -7.78 -2.35
C MET A 57 6.08 -7.37 -1.00
N GLY A 58 5.40 -6.48 -0.28
CA GLY A 58 5.85 -6.04 1.03
C GLY A 58 5.83 -7.13 2.08
N GLU A 59 4.81 -8.00 2.08
CA GLU A 59 4.71 -9.09 3.07
C GLU A 59 5.81 -10.13 2.85
N MET A 60 5.99 -10.63 1.62
CA MET A 60 6.99 -11.66 1.28
C MET A 60 8.43 -11.19 1.49
N SER A 61 8.71 -9.91 1.29
CA SER A 61 10.05 -9.35 1.47
C SER A 61 10.40 -9.04 2.93
N SER A 62 9.41 -9.08 3.85
CA SER A 62 9.54 -8.64 5.25
C SER A 62 9.82 -9.80 6.22
N ASP A 63 10.15 -9.44 7.48
CA ASP A 63 10.32 -10.38 8.58
C ASP A 63 9.00 -11.00 9.11
N ASN A 64 7.88 -10.78 8.44
CA ASN A 64 6.59 -11.43 8.73
C ASN A 64 6.48 -12.84 8.15
N VAL A 65 7.40 -13.23 7.27
CA VAL A 65 7.35 -14.47 6.51
C VAL A 65 8.57 -15.33 6.80
N MET A 66 8.38 -16.64 6.84
CA MET A 66 9.46 -17.63 6.99
C MET A 66 9.27 -18.78 6.01
N ASP A 67 10.34 -19.55 5.74
CA ASP A 67 10.29 -20.80 4.99
C ASP A 67 9.75 -21.92 5.89
N ASN A 68 8.51 -22.35 5.65
CA ASN A 68 7.83 -23.42 6.38
C ASN A 68 8.34 -24.82 5.99
N GLY A 69 9.19 -24.92 4.98
CA GLY A 69 9.85 -26.13 4.52
C GLY A 69 9.54 -26.52 3.08
N ALA A 70 10.51 -27.20 2.45
CA ALA A 70 10.49 -27.58 1.04
C ALA A 70 9.36 -28.55 0.65
N GLN A 71 8.62 -29.09 1.62
CA GLN A 71 7.45 -29.93 1.36
C GLN A 71 6.18 -29.15 1.01
N PHE A 72 6.21 -27.83 1.10
CA PHE A 72 5.10 -26.96 0.75
C PHE A 72 5.32 -26.29 -0.61
N ASP A 73 4.22 -25.89 -1.26
CA ASP A 73 4.26 -25.26 -2.57
C ASP A 73 4.80 -23.82 -2.49
N ALA A 74 5.53 -23.40 -3.52
CA ALA A 74 5.98 -22.04 -3.72
C ALA A 74 5.65 -21.60 -5.15
N MET A 75 5.11 -20.40 -5.30
CA MET A 75 5.02 -19.73 -6.58
C MET A 75 6.34 -19.00 -6.85
N LEU A 76 6.73 -18.86 -8.12
CA LEU A 76 7.98 -18.21 -8.50
C LEU A 76 8.12 -16.80 -7.89
N LEU A 77 7.08 -15.99 -7.99
CA LEU A 77 7.07 -14.64 -7.43
C LEU A 77 7.35 -14.64 -5.92
N GLN A 78 6.69 -15.56 -5.17
CA GLN A 78 6.92 -15.67 -3.72
C GLN A 78 8.36 -16.04 -3.39
N GLU A 79 8.93 -17.00 -4.12
CA GLU A 79 10.30 -17.44 -3.93
C GLU A 79 11.30 -16.32 -4.21
N GLN A 80 11.12 -15.59 -5.31
CA GLN A 80 11.96 -14.47 -5.68
C GLN A 80 11.88 -13.33 -4.64
N LEU A 81 10.68 -12.95 -4.20
CA LEU A 81 10.49 -11.90 -3.19
C LEU A 81 11.07 -12.31 -1.83
N TYR A 82 10.88 -13.56 -1.43
CA TYR A 82 11.44 -14.08 -0.17
C TYR A 82 12.97 -14.16 -0.20
N ASN A 83 13.55 -14.48 -1.35
CA ASN A 83 15.01 -14.50 -1.54
C ASN A 83 15.61 -13.11 -1.84
N TRP A 84 14.78 -12.06 -1.89
CA TRP A 84 15.17 -10.71 -2.35
C TRP A 84 15.83 -10.71 -3.72
N GLU A 85 15.45 -11.66 -4.58
CA GLU A 85 15.84 -11.72 -5.98
C GLU A 85 15.03 -10.71 -6.80
N ASP A 86 15.54 -10.33 -7.98
CA ASP A 86 14.80 -9.48 -8.90
C ASP A 86 13.63 -10.27 -9.51
N PRO A 87 12.37 -9.90 -9.25
CA PRO A 87 11.23 -10.65 -9.77
C PRO A 87 11.16 -10.61 -11.29
N THR A 88 10.96 -11.77 -11.89
CA THR A 88 10.82 -11.96 -13.34
C THR A 88 9.40 -12.34 -13.77
N ASP A 89 8.54 -12.58 -12.78
CA ASP A 89 7.14 -12.91 -12.99
C ASP A 89 6.33 -11.66 -13.40
N THR A 90 5.39 -11.84 -14.30
CA THR A 90 4.44 -10.79 -14.75
C THR A 90 3.08 -10.90 -14.07
N ASP A 91 3.01 -11.55 -12.91
CA ASP A 91 1.80 -11.70 -12.11
C ASP A 91 1.26 -10.34 -11.62
N ASP A 92 -0.04 -10.31 -11.40
CA ASP A 92 -0.79 -9.15 -10.89
C ASP A 92 -0.25 -8.61 -9.56
N ASP A 93 0.28 -9.48 -8.69
CA ASP A 93 0.84 -9.13 -7.38
C ASP A 93 2.34 -8.79 -7.41
N GLY A 94 2.95 -8.81 -8.60
CA GLY A 94 4.37 -8.52 -8.82
C GLY A 94 4.66 -7.07 -9.23
N PRO A 95 5.94 -6.74 -9.45
CA PRO A 95 6.37 -5.42 -9.90
C PRO A 95 5.68 -4.94 -11.17
N TYR A 96 5.50 -5.85 -12.16
CA TYR A 96 4.83 -5.54 -13.42
C TYR A 96 3.39 -5.07 -13.19
N GLY A 97 2.59 -5.87 -12.48
CA GLY A 97 1.19 -5.55 -12.23
C GLY A 97 1.02 -4.22 -11.47
N LEU A 98 1.81 -3.99 -10.42
CA LEU A 98 1.74 -2.73 -9.66
C LEU A 98 2.14 -1.53 -10.50
N TRP A 99 3.22 -1.63 -11.28
CA TRP A 99 3.72 -0.55 -12.15
C TRP A 99 2.66 -0.15 -13.17
N GLU A 100 2.16 -1.11 -13.94
CA GLU A 100 1.12 -0.90 -14.93
C GLU A 100 -0.14 -0.25 -14.33
N SER A 101 -0.62 -0.82 -13.24
CA SER A 101 -1.83 -0.35 -12.56
C SER A 101 -1.70 1.08 -12.02
N CYS A 102 -0.57 1.42 -11.41
CA CYS A 102 -0.34 2.77 -10.90
C CYS A 102 -0.26 3.80 -12.03
N TYR A 103 0.48 3.50 -13.12
CA TYR A 103 0.56 4.43 -14.25
C TYR A 103 -0.75 4.55 -15.02
N ALA A 104 -1.57 3.50 -15.12
CA ALA A 104 -2.92 3.58 -15.66
C ALA A 104 -3.82 4.49 -14.79
N ALA A 105 -3.72 4.38 -13.47
CA ALA A 105 -4.44 5.26 -12.55
C ALA A 105 -3.97 6.72 -12.64
N ILE A 106 -2.66 6.95 -12.77
CA ILE A 106 -2.07 8.28 -12.99
C ILE A 106 -2.56 8.89 -14.31
N ALA A 107 -2.58 8.11 -15.38
CA ALA A 107 -3.08 8.56 -16.69
C ALA A 107 -4.56 8.98 -16.61
N SER A 108 -5.39 8.20 -15.90
CA SER A 108 -6.81 8.54 -15.66
C SER A 108 -6.96 9.82 -14.83
N ALA A 109 -6.13 10.01 -13.81
CA ALA A 109 -6.12 11.22 -13.00
C ALA A 109 -5.70 12.45 -13.84
N ASN A 110 -4.65 12.31 -14.68
CA ASN A 110 -4.18 13.37 -15.56
C ASN A 110 -5.26 13.73 -16.59
N GLN A 111 -5.92 12.74 -17.19
CA GLN A 111 -7.01 12.98 -18.13
C GLN A 111 -8.19 13.71 -17.48
N ALA A 112 -8.53 13.38 -16.23
CA ALA A 112 -9.55 14.10 -15.48
C ALA A 112 -9.15 15.56 -15.23
N LEU A 113 -7.88 15.81 -14.83
CA LEU A 113 -7.35 17.16 -14.61
C LEU A 113 -7.34 17.99 -15.90
N GLU A 114 -6.86 17.43 -17.02
CA GLU A 114 -6.87 18.08 -18.33
C GLU A 114 -8.31 18.40 -18.77
N GLY A 115 -9.25 17.46 -18.61
CA GLY A 115 -10.65 17.69 -18.91
C GLY A 115 -11.30 18.80 -18.08
N ILE A 116 -10.98 18.87 -16.78
CA ILE A 116 -11.45 19.97 -15.91
C ILE A 116 -10.88 21.31 -16.38
N GLU A 117 -9.61 21.34 -16.78
CA GLU A 117 -8.97 22.55 -17.32
C GLU A 117 -9.61 22.98 -18.64
N MET A 118 -9.83 22.07 -19.59
CA MET A 118 -10.51 22.32 -20.86
C MET A 118 -11.93 22.88 -20.69
N LEU A 119 -12.61 22.47 -19.63
CA LEU A 119 -13.94 22.99 -19.25
C LEU A 119 -13.88 24.36 -18.54
N GLY A 120 -12.68 24.95 -18.40
CA GLY A 120 -12.46 26.26 -17.79
C GLY A 120 -12.38 26.24 -16.26
N ASN A 121 -12.02 25.11 -15.65
CA ASN A 121 -11.87 24.94 -14.19
C ASN A 121 -13.11 25.37 -13.40
N PRO A 122 -14.32 24.86 -13.71
CA PRO A 122 -15.53 25.29 -13.03
C PRO A 122 -15.51 24.86 -11.55
N ALA A 123 -15.91 25.76 -10.66
CA ALA A 123 -15.83 25.56 -9.21
C ALA A 123 -16.61 24.34 -8.69
N ASN A 124 -17.67 23.91 -9.39
CA ASN A 124 -18.44 22.71 -9.06
C ASN A 124 -17.65 21.41 -9.29
N LEU A 125 -16.54 21.43 -10.04
CA LEU A 125 -15.61 20.30 -10.23
C LEU A 125 -14.40 20.34 -9.27
N ASN A 126 -14.32 21.28 -8.36
CA ASN A 126 -13.24 21.31 -7.36
C ASN A 126 -13.09 19.99 -6.56
N PRO A 127 -14.17 19.31 -6.14
CA PRO A 127 -14.03 18.01 -5.47
C PRO A 127 -13.37 16.95 -6.34
N GLN A 128 -13.75 16.85 -7.60
CA GLN A 128 -13.17 15.90 -8.55
C GLN A 128 -11.71 16.24 -8.87
N ARG A 129 -11.39 17.54 -8.99
CA ARG A 129 -10.01 18.00 -9.13
C ARG A 129 -9.16 17.59 -7.91
N GLY A 130 -9.70 17.78 -6.71
CA GLY A 130 -9.04 17.37 -5.47
C GLY A 130 -8.80 15.86 -5.41
N GLU A 131 -9.80 15.06 -5.78
CA GLU A 131 -9.68 13.61 -5.84
C GLU A 131 -8.64 13.17 -6.87
N ALA A 132 -8.64 13.74 -8.08
CA ALA A 132 -7.66 13.41 -9.12
C ALA A 132 -6.22 13.67 -8.68
N LEU A 133 -5.95 14.83 -8.05
CA LEU A 133 -4.63 15.17 -7.51
C LEU A 133 -4.19 14.19 -6.42
N VAL A 134 -5.08 13.86 -5.48
CA VAL A 134 -4.77 12.91 -4.41
C VAL A 134 -4.56 11.49 -4.94
N CYS A 135 -5.34 11.04 -5.93
CA CYS A 135 -5.16 9.74 -6.59
C CYS A 135 -3.81 9.66 -7.32
N ARG A 136 -3.40 10.74 -8.01
CA ARG A 136 -2.10 10.84 -8.66
C ARG A 136 -0.96 10.78 -7.64
N ALA A 137 -1.06 11.55 -6.57
CA ALA A 137 -0.10 11.52 -5.47
C ALA A 137 0.01 10.12 -4.84
N TYR A 138 -1.12 9.46 -4.59
CA TYR A 138 -1.16 8.13 -3.99
C TYR A 138 -0.51 7.07 -4.87
N SER A 139 -0.78 7.07 -6.16
CA SER A 139 -0.20 6.12 -7.11
C SER A 139 1.33 6.29 -7.21
N HIS A 140 1.83 7.53 -7.28
CA HIS A 140 3.27 7.79 -7.24
C HIS A 140 3.90 7.44 -5.88
N PHE A 141 3.17 7.63 -4.77
CA PHE A 141 3.62 7.20 -3.44
C PHE A 141 3.75 5.68 -3.35
N LEU A 142 2.80 4.91 -3.86
CA LEU A 142 2.89 3.44 -3.91
C LEU A 142 4.11 2.99 -4.71
N LEU A 143 4.31 3.53 -5.91
CA LEU A 143 5.48 3.25 -6.74
C LEU A 143 6.78 3.56 -6.00
N SER A 144 6.92 4.76 -5.42
CA SER A 144 8.13 5.17 -4.72
C SER A 144 8.38 4.33 -3.47
N SER A 145 7.34 3.90 -2.75
CA SER A 145 7.49 3.10 -1.55
C SER A 145 8.01 1.69 -1.82
N ILE A 146 7.72 1.12 -3.00
CA ILE A 146 8.19 -0.21 -3.43
C ILE A 146 9.52 -0.13 -4.18
N PHE A 147 9.62 0.76 -5.18
CA PHE A 147 10.72 0.78 -6.14
C PHE A 147 11.88 1.72 -5.78
N CYS A 148 11.80 2.46 -4.67
CA CYS A 148 12.87 3.32 -4.21
C CYS A 148 13.37 2.91 -2.81
N MET A 149 14.57 3.36 -2.48
CA MET A 149 15.10 3.31 -1.12
C MET A 149 14.24 4.16 -0.16
N PRO A 150 14.30 3.97 1.17
CA PRO A 150 13.58 4.83 2.10
C PRO A 150 14.07 6.28 1.97
N TYR A 151 13.15 7.23 2.16
CA TYR A 151 13.50 8.63 2.09
C TYR A 151 14.51 9.01 3.20
N ASN A 152 15.60 9.64 2.79
CA ASN A 152 16.60 10.21 3.68
C ASN A 152 16.91 11.64 3.18
N PRO A 153 16.59 12.69 3.94
CA PRO A 153 16.77 14.07 3.49
C PRO A 153 18.23 14.43 3.13
N ASN A 154 19.21 13.67 3.64
CA ASN A 154 20.63 13.92 3.39
C ASN A 154 21.11 13.32 2.05
N THR A 155 20.39 12.34 1.48
CA THR A 155 20.81 11.59 0.29
C THR A 155 19.74 11.50 -0.80
N ALA A 156 18.52 11.92 -0.54
CA ALA A 156 17.39 11.79 -1.46
C ALA A 156 17.61 12.48 -2.83
N ASP A 157 18.43 13.53 -2.88
CA ASP A 157 18.83 14.20 -4.14
C ASP A 157 19.77 13.34 -5.01
N GLN A 158 20.37 12.30 -4.44
CA GLN A 158 21.30 11.39 -5.13
C GLN A 158 20.66 10.03 -5.39
N GLN A 159 19.53 9.73 -4.74
CA GLN A 159 18.81 8.46 -4.90
C GLN A 159 17.83 8.54 -6.06
N LEU A 160 17.66 7.40 -6.76
CA LEU A 160 16.70 7.29 -7.86
C LEU A 160 15.27 7.36 -7.33
N GLY A 161 14.49 8.25 -7.94
CA GLY A 161 13.04 8.31 -7.77
C GLY A 161 12.29 7.38 -8.74
N ILE A 162 11.10 7.82 -9.12
CA ILE A 162 10.29 7.23 -10.19
C ILE A 162 9.88 8.32 -11.18
N PRO A 163 9.54 8.00 -12.43
CA PRO A 163 8.96 8.99 -13.35
C PRO A 163 7.69 9.61 -12.75
N TYR A 164 7.66 10.93 -12.63
CA TYR A 164 6.49 11.64 -12.11
C TYR A 164 5.77 12.34 -13.28
N THR A 165 4.63 11.78 -13.71
CA THR A 165 3.89 12.28 -14.85
C THR A 165 2.71 13.15 -14.42
N LYS A 166 2.63 14.38 -14.95
CA LYS A 166 1.57 15.35 -14.65
C LYS A 166 0.64 15.64 -15.84
N GLU A 167 0.99 15.16 -17.01
CA GLU A 167 0.31 15.43 -18.26
C GLU A 167 -0.18 14.14 -18.90
N THR A 168 -1.19 14.22 -19.74
CA THR A 168 -1.62 13.12 -20.59
C THR A 168 -0.62 12.90 -21.72
N GLU A 169 -0.20 11.65 -21.92
CA GLU A 169 0.70 11.31 -23.02
C GLU A 169 -0.05 11.34 -24.35
N LYS A 170 0.49 12.05 -25.32
CA LYS A 170 -0.09 12.20 -26.68
C LYS A 170 0.62 11.31 -27.70
N ASP A 171 1.84 10.89 -27.41
CA ASP A 171 2.66 10.04 -28.24
C ASP A 171 2.71 8.60 -27.71
N VAL A 172 2.89 7.63 -28.59
CA VAL A 172 2.96 6.19 -28.24
C VAL A 172 4.23 5.86 -27.48
N ILE A 173 5.31 6.61 -27.71
CA ILE A 173 6.61 6.43 -27.05
C ILE A 173 7.05 7.77 -26.49
N VAL A 174 6.92 7.91 -25.18
CA VAL A 174 7.42 9.07 -24.44
C VAL A 174 8.59 8.62 -23.58
N PRO A 175 9.82 9.15 -23.80
CA PRO A 175 10.94 8.82 -22.94
C PRO A 175 10.74 9.45 -21.55
N HIS A 176 10.84 8.65 -20.52
CA HIS A 176 10.73 9.09 -19.14
C HIS A 176 12.05 8.89 -18.39
N GLU A 177 12.39 9.86 -17.54
CA GLU A 177 13.47 9.73 -16.58
C GLU A 177 12.92 9.57 -15.17
N ARG A 178 13.62 8.84 -14.33
CA ARG A 178 13.19 8.61 -12.95
C ARG A 178 13.21 9.86 -12.08
N GLY A 179 14.09 10.78 -12.36
CA GLY A 179 14.37 11.89 -11.45
C GLY A 179 14.97 11.42 -10.13
N THR A 180 15.04 12.31 -9.15
CA THR A 180 15.51 11.97 -7.81
C THR A 180 14.38 11.65 -6.86
N LEU A 181 14.67 10.90 -5.80
CA LEU A 181 13.71 10.59 -4.74
C LEU A 181 13.21 11.88 -4.07
N ALA A 182 14.08 12.87 -3.87
CA ALA A 182 13.68 14.17 -3.33
C ALA A 182 12.66 14.88 -4.23
N GLN A 183 12.86 14.86 -5.55
CA GLN A 183 11.90 15.41 -6.51
C GLN A 183 10.57 14.67 -6.47
N THR A 184 10.59 13.33 -6.42
CA THR A 184 9.39 12.51 -6.31
C THR A 184 8.57 12.89 -5.08
N TYR A 185 9.18 12.95 -3.89
CA TYR A 185 8.48 13.30 -2.66
C TYR A 185 7.95 14.73 -2.65
N LYS A 186 8.72 15.67 -3.23
CA LYS A 186 8.27 17.06 -3.40
C LYS A 186 7.02 17.16 -4.28
N LEU A 187 6.99 16.44 -5.40
CA LEU A 187 5.86 16.47 -6.34
C LEU A 187 4.61 15.78 -5.76
N ILE A 188 4.79 14.70 -4.99
CA ILE A 188 3.69 14.09 -4.21
C ILE A 188 3.13 15.10 -3.21
N GLU A 189 3.99 15.81 -2.48
CA GLU A 189 3.57 16.84 -1.53
C GLU A 189 2.81 17.99 -2.20
N GLU A 190 3.24 18.42 -3.37
CA GLU A 190 2.54 19.46 -4.15
C GLU A 190 1.11 19.04 -4.48
N ASP A 191 0.93 17.83 -4.99
CA ASP A 191 -0.40 17.29 -5.33
C ASP A 191 -1.30 17.14 -4.08
N ILE A 192 -0.75 16.70 -2.96
CA ILE A 192 -1.49 16.63 -1.68
C ILE A 192 -1.92 18.01 -1.22
N LYS A 193 -1.01 18.99 -1.22
CA LYS A 193 -1.30 20.37 -0.78
C LYS A 193 -2.34 21.07 -1.64
N GLU A 194 -2.32 20.83 -2.95
CA GLU A 194 -3.30 21.38 -3.86
C GLU A 194 -4.63 20.65 -3.79
N GLY A 195 -4.62 19.32 -3.78
CA GLY A 195 -5.81 18.50 -3.90
C GLY A 195 -6.65 18.39 -2.64
N LEU A 196 -6.00 18.15 -1.49
CA LEU A 196 -6.70 17.86 -0.24
C LEU A 196 -7.70 18.94 0.21
N PRO A 197 -7.41 20.27 0.10
CA PRO A 197 -8.38 21.31 0.46
C PRO A 197 -9.63 21.33 -0.41
N LEU A 198 -9.59 20.75 -1.62
CA LEU A 198 -10.70 20.76 -2.58
C LEU A 198 -11.68 19.60 -2.34
N ILE A 199 -11.28 18.56 -1.60
CA ILE A 199 -12.11 17.37 -1.37
C ILE A 199 -13.33 17.70 -0.50
N THR A 200 -14.48 17.17 -0.89
CA THR A 200 -15.72 17.19 -0.08
C THR A 200 -16.46 15.85 -0.17
N ASP A 201 -16.89 15.33 0.97
CA ASP A 201 -17.60 14.05 1.06
C ASP A 201 -18.99 14.09 0.42
N ALA A 202 -19.57 15.29 0.27
CA ALA A 202 -20.90 15.47 -0.32
C ALA A 202 -20.99 15.09 -1.81
N SER A 203 -19.84 14.93 -2.50
CA SER A 203 -19.77 14.56 -3.91
C SER A 203 -19.91 13.07 -4.15
N TYR A 204 -19.83 12.23 -3.11
CA TYR A 204 -19.79 10.78 -3.24
C TYR A 204 -21.08 10.11 -2.74
N LYS A 205 -21.55 9.09 -3.49
CA LYS A 205 -22.65 8.22 -3.02
C LYS A 205 -22.21 7.32 -1.87
N VAL A 206 -21.00 6.77 -1.98
CA VAL A 206 -20.35 5.94 -0.94
C VAL A 206 -18.94 6.50 -0.71
N PRO A 207 -18.78 7.44 0.24
CA PRO A 207 -17.51 8.16 0.40
C PRO A 207 -16.30 7.25 0.62
N LYS A 208 -16.48 6.06 1.21
CA LYS A 208 -15.36 5.15 1.52
C LYS A 208 -14.76 4.41 0.32
N TYR A 209 -15.37 4.52 -0.85
CA TYR A 209 -14.77 4.03 -2.10
C TYR A 209 -13.98 5.11 -2.84
N HIS A 210 -13.84 6.28 -2.22
CA HIS A 210 -13.14 7.45 -2.76
C HIS A 210 -12.22 8.06 -1.71
N PHE A 211 -11.26 8.86 -2.15
CA PHE A 211 -10.52 9.73 -1.24
C PHE A 211 -11.44 10.81 -0.68
N ASN A 212 -12.27 10.40 0.29
CA ASN A 212 -13.01 11.33 1.14
C ASN A 212 -12.05 12.09 2.06
N LYS A 213 -12.53 13.13 2.77
CA LYS A 213 -11.68 13.98 3.62
C LYS A 213 -10.83 13.20 4.61
N LYS A 214 -11.41 12.18 5.26
CA LYS A 214 -10.68 11.38 6.26
C LYS A 214 -9.64 10.49 5.61
N ALA A 215 -9.98 9.80 4.52
CA ALA A 215 -9.06 8.94 3.78
C ALA A 215 -7.88 9.74 3.21
N ALA A 216 -8.14 10.90 2.60
CA ALA A 216 -7.10 11.77 2.05
C ALA A 216 -6.15 12.30 3.13
N ASN A 217 -6.67 12.66 4.31
CA ASN A 217 -5.84 13.04 5.45
C ASN A 217 -5.07 11.86 6.05
N ALA A 218 -5.63 10.66 6.10
CA ALA A 218 -4.92 9.46 6.55
C ALA A 218 -3.78 9.10 5.58
N PHE A 219 -4.01 9.20 4.28
CA PHE A 219 -2.95 9.09 3.27
C PHE A 219 -1.85 10.14 3.47
N ALA A 220 -2.21 11.42 3.64
CA ALA A 220 -1.26 12.48 3.89
C ALA A 220 -0.44 12.21 5.17
N ALA A 221 -1.07 11.71 6.25
CA ALA A 221 -0.37 11.34 7.47
C ALA A 221 0.68 10.25 7.22
N ARG A 222 0.34 9.16 6.50
CA ARG A 222 1.29 8.10 6.14
C ARG A 222 2.40 8.61 5.21
N PHE A 223 2.06 9.44 4.23
CA PHE A 223 3.05 10.07 3.35
C PHE A 223 4.05 10.91 4.15
N TYR A 224 3.58 11.81 5.00
CA TYR A 224 4.44 12.65 5.81
C TYR A 224 5.25 11.87 6.85
N LEU A 225 4.74 10.73 7.34
CA LEU A 225 5.48 9.80 8.19
C LEU A 225 6.71 9.27 7.44
N TYR A 226 6.55 8.87 6.18
CA TYR A 226 7.66 8.39 5.35
C TYR A 226 8.58 9.54 4.89
N TYR A 227 8.04 10.75 4.77
CA TYR A 227 8.78 11.97 4.44
C TYR A 227 9.47 12.61 5.66
N GLN A 228 9.33 12.01 6.87
CA GLN A 228 9.92 12.45 8.14
C GLN A 228 9.48 13.87 8.56
N LYS A 229 8.25 14.28 8.24
CA LYS A 229 7.66 15.57 8.62
C LYS A 229 6.64 15.40 9.75
N TRP A 230 7.12 15.17 10.96
CA TRP A 230 6.33 14.75 12.14
C TRP A 230 5.17 15.68 12.47
N ASP A 231 5.36 16.99 12.44
CA ASP A 231 4.29 17.95 12.71
C ASP A 231 3.16 17.83 11.68
N LYS A 232 3.48 17.54 10.41
CA LYS A 232 2.49 17.28 9.36
C LYS A 232 1.76 15.95 9.57
N VAL A 233 2.44 14.93 10.09
CA VAL A 233 1.77 13.68 10.48
C VAL A 233 0.72 13.94 11.55
N ILE A 234 1.07 14.68 12.62
CA ILE A 234 0.15 15.03 13.71
C ILE A 234 -1.04 15.82 13.18
N GLU A 235 -0.80 16.84 12.33
CA GLU A 235 -1.84 17.66 11.70
C GLU A 235 -2.83 16.80 10.93
N HIS A 236 -2.34 16.03 9.96
CA HIS A 236 -3.20 15.25 9.06
C HIS A 236 -3.85 14.04 9.75
N ALA A 237 -3.13 13.33 10.61
CA ALA A 237 -3.74 12.27 11.41
C ALA A 237 -4.87 12.81 12.29
N THR A 238 -4.67 13.95 12.95
CA THR A 238 -5.73 14.57 13.76
C THR A 238 -6.91 15.03 12.90
N ALA A 239 -6.68 15.52 11.69
CA ALA A 239 -7.75 15.85 10.74
C ALA A 239 -8.54 14.61 10.29
N ALA A 240 -7.86 13.46 10.14
CA ALA A 240 -8.51 12.21 9.75
C ALA A 240 -9.36 11.59 10.87
N ILE A 241 -8.79 11.50 12.10
CA ILE A 241 -9.37 10.68 13.18
C ILE A 241 -9.88 11.50 14.37
N GLY A 242 -9.66 12.82 14.38
CA GLY A 242 -10.01 13.70 15.51
C GLY A 242 -9.03 13.60 16.68
N ASN A 243 -9.27 14.43 17.71
CA ASN A 243 -8.42 14.44 18.92
C ASN A 243 -8.64 13.19 19.80
N ASN A 244 -9.87 12.68 19.84
CA ASN A 244 -10.22 11.46 20.59
C ASN A 244 -10.88 10.45 19.64
N PRO A 245 -10.13 9.51 19.07
CA PRO A 245 -10.62 8.55 18.09
C PRO A 245 -11.31 7.33 18.70
N ALA A 246 -11.43 7.21 20.03
CA ALA A 246 -11.95 6.03 20.73
C ALA A 246 -13.22 5.45 20.08
N ASN A 247 -14.20 6.30 19.75
CA ASN A 247 -15.46 5.85 19.15
C ASN A 247 -15.38 5.51 17.65
N THR A 248 -14.24 5.68 17.03
CA THR A 248 -14.03 5.42 15.58
C THR A 248 -13.03 4.33 15.33
N LEU A 249 -12.25 3.91 16.33
CA LEU A 249 -11.41 2.73 16.28
C LEU A 249 -12.25 1.46 16.06
N ARG A 250 -11.65 0.42 15.56
CA ARG A 250 -12.24 -0.89 15.43
C ARG A 250 -12.33 -1.56 16.81
N HIS A 251 -13.52 -1.91 17.22
CA HIS A 251 -13.77 -2.59 18.49
C HIS A 251 -13.69 -4.10 18.27
N TRP A 252 -12.50 -4.67 18.31
CA TRP A 252 -12.23 -6.04 17.87
C TRP A 252 -13.05 -7.11 18.59
N GLU A 253 -13.23 -7.02 19.91
CA GLU A 253 -14.05 -7.95 20.66
C GLU A 253 -15.53 -7.87 20.26
N GLU A 254 -16.07 -6.66 20.14
CA GLU A 254 -17.47 -6.44 19.79
C GLU A 254 -17.72 -6.79 18.32
N ASP A 255 -16.75 -6.46 17.44
CA ASP A 255 -16.90 -6.64 16.01
C ASP A 255 -16.73 -8.09 15.56
N PHE A 256 -15.85 -8.86 16.22
CA PHE A 256 -15.43 -10.16 15.73
C PHE A 256 -15.55 -11.29 16.76
N GLY A 257 -15.61 -11.01 18.06
CA GLY A 257 -15.58 -12.01 19.13
C GLY A 257 -16.71 -13.04 19.08
N SER A 258 -17.84 -12.72 18.46
CA SER A 258 -18.95 -13.65 18.25
C SER A 258 -18.94 -14.38 16.90
N LEU A 259 -18.02 -14.01 15.99
CA LEU A 259 -17.96 -14.58 14.63
C LEU A 259 -17.04 -15.80 14.62
N SER A 260 -17.52 -16.90 14.02
CA SER A 260 -16.77 -18.15 13.89
C SER A 260 -16.39 -18.51 12.45
N LEU A 261 -17.04 -17.89 11.46
CA LEU A 261 -16.77 -18.15 10.06
C LEU A 261 -15.80 -17.12 9.50
N VAL A 262 -14.76 -17.58 8.80
CA VAL A 262 -13.78 -16.74 8.11
C VAL A 262 -14.45 -15.72 7.19
N SER A 263 -15.46 -16.15 6.43
CA SER A 263 -16.21 -15.29 5.51
C SER A 263 -16.90 -14.13 6.22
N ASP A 264 -17.46 -14.38 7.42
CA ASP A 264 -18.20 -13.36 8.17
C ASP A 264 -17.25 -12.35 8.78
N VAL A 265 -16.11 -12.82 9.31
CA VAL A 265 -15.05 -11.94 9.83
C VAL A 265 -14.49 -11.07 8.72
N ALA A 266 -14.17 -11.65 7.55
CA ALA A 266 -13.66 -10.91 6.41
C ALA A 266 -14.68 -9.88 5.90
N ALA A 267 -15.94 -10.25 5.74
CA ALA A 267 -17.00 -9.34 5.32
C ALA A 267 -17.20 -8.18 6.30
N GLN A 268 -17.12 -8.50 7.62
CA GLN A 268 -17.22 -7.49 8.67
C GLN A 268 -16.03 -6.53 8.64
N TYR A 269 -14.80 -7.04 8.40
CA TYR A 269 -13.59 -6.23 8.36
C TYR A 269 -13.63 -5.17 7.25
N ILE A 270 -14.04 -5.56 6.04
CA ILE A 270 -14.08 -4.68 4.86
C ILE A 270 -15.38 -3.87 4.74
N SER A 271 -16.30 -3.97 5.71
CA SER A 271 -17.61 -3.31 5.63
C SER A 271 -17.49 -1.79 5.60
N GLU A 272 -18.18 -1.15 4.68
CA GLU A 272 -18.28 0.30 4.59
C GLU A 272 -19.00 0.93 5.82
N LYS A 273 -19.73 0.12 6.59
CA LYS A 273 -20.41 0.55 7.81
C LYS A 273 -19.47 0.72 8.99
N LYS A 274 -18.26 0.13 8.94
CA LYS A 274 -17.28 0.27 10.02
C LYS A 274 -16.65 1.66 10.01
N THR A 275 -16.76 2.37 11.12
CA THR A 275 -16.19 3.73 11.28
C THR A 275 -14.68 3.75 11.13
N ALA A 276 -14.02 2.67 11.52
CA ALA A 276 -12.58 2.48 11.40
C ALA A 276 -12.07 2.47 9.95
N ASN A 277 -12.91 2.06 8.98
CA ASN A 277 -12.54 2.02 7.58
C ASN A 277 -12.64 3.40 6.95
N LEU A 278 -11.52 3.93 6.45
CA LEU A 278 -11.46 5.26 5.84
C LEU A 278 -11.48 5.18 4.30
N LEU A 279 -10.75 4.22 3.73
CA LEU A 279 -10.78 3.91 2.30
C LEU A 279 -10.91 2.39 2.12
N ILE A 280 -11.80 1.97 1.23
CA ILE A 280 -11.97 0.57 0.82
C ILE A 280 -11.64 0.50 -0.67
N SER A 281 -10.79 -0.45 -1.05
CA SER A 281 -10.34 -0.63 -2.43
C SER A 281 -10.40 -2.09 -2.84
N THR A 282 -10.65 -2.34 -4.12
CA THR A 282 -10.55 -3.67 -4.73
C THR A 282 -9.29 -3.74 -5.58
N ALA A 283 -8.66 -4.91 -5.61
CA ALA A 283 -7.52 -5.17 -6.47
C ALA A 283 -7.59 -6.57 -7.07
N TYR A 284 -7.22 -6.72 -8.31
CA TYR A 284 -6.90 -8.02 -8.89
C TYR A 284 -5.65 -8.53 -8.20
N SER A 285 -5.81 -9.54 -7.36
CA SER A 285 -4.75 -10.02 -6.48
C SER A 285 -5.04 -11.42 -5.98
N SER A 286 -4.02 -12.23 -5.87
CA SER A 286 -4.02 -13.54 -5.22
C SER A 286 -3.52 -13.47 -3.76
N ALA A 287 -3.19 -12.29 -3.24
CA ALA A 287 -2.62 -12.14 -1.90
C ALA A 287 -3.44 -12.84 -0.81
N GLY A 288 -4.77 -12.78 -0.87
CA GLY A 288 -5.63 -13.49 0.07
C GLY A 288 -5.56 -15.03 -0.05
N TYR A 289 -5.18 -15.57 -1.21
CA TYR A 289 -4.90 -16.99 -1.39
C TYR A 289 -3.54 -17.37 -0.80
N VAL A 290 -2.56 -16.47 -0.88
CA VAL A 290 -1.18 -16.70 -0.44
C VAL A 290 -1.01 -16.48 1.05
N THR A 291 -1.54 -15.40 1.59
CA THR A 291 -1.36 -14.97 3.00
C THR A 291 -2.62 -15.11 3.85
N GLY A 292 -3.76 -15.31 3.22
CA GLY A 292 -5.06 -15.38 3.88
C GLY A 292 -5.31 -16.70 4.63
N PRO A 293 -6.50 -16.85 5.23
CA PRO A 293 -6.80 -17.95 6.16
C PRO A 293 -6.81 -19.34 5.53
N TYR A 294 -6.82 -19.44 4.20
CA TYR A 294 -6.81 -20.71 3.48
C TYR A 294 -5.44 -21.08 2.87
N SER A 295 -4.39 -20.35 3.19
CA SER A 295 -3.03 -20.55 2.65
C SER A 295 -2.27 -21.68 3.35
N ILE A 296 -2.87 -22.86 3.46
CA ILE A 296 -2.36 -23.99 4.27
C ILE A 296 -1.18 -24.75 3.65
N TYR A 297 -0.93 -24.57 2.37
CA TYR A 297 0.13 -25.27 1.63
C TYR A 297 1.25 -24.35 1.14
N GLN A 298 1.28 -23.09 1.59
CA GLN A 298 2.29 -22.14 1.14
C GLN A 298 3.62 -22.35 1.87
N ARG A 299 4.70 -22.49 1.10
CA ARG A 299 6.05 -22.61 1.64
C ARG A 299 6.45 -21.35 2.40
N PHE A 300 6.25 -20.20 1.80
CA PHE A 300 6.57 -18.92 2.39
C PHE A 300 5.32 -18.29 2.98
N GLY A 301 5.34 -18.02 4.27
CA GLY A 301 4.19 -17.46 4.97
C GLY A 301 4.44 -17.20 6.44
N HIS A 302 3.44 -16.69 7.12
CA HIS A 302 3.49 -16.42 8.56
C HIS A 302 3.53 -17.75 9.32
N GLY A 303 4.73 -18.12 9.78
CA GLY A 303 4.95 -19.41 10.43
C GLY A 303 4.77 -19.38 11.93
N GLN A 304 4.71 -20.59 12.52
CA GLN A 304 4.48 -20.76 13.96
C GLN A 304 5.51 -20.04 14.84
N GLU A 305 6.76 -19.96 14.39
CA GLU A 305 7.84 -19.35 15.15
C GLU A 305 7.63 -17.84 15.27
N ILE A 306 7.37 -17.15 14.15
CA ILE A 306 7.05 -15.72 14.12
C ILE A 306 5.78 -15.45 14.93
N TYR A 307 4.74 -16.27 14.74
CA TYR A 307 3.47 -16.16 15.46
C TYR A 307 3.67 -16.19 16.97
N ASN A 308 4.46 -17.14 17.48
CA ASN A 308 4.65 -17.35 18.91
C ASN A 308 5.67 -16.41 19.56
N LYS A 309 6.63 -15.87 18.80
CA LYS A 309 7.76 -15.15 19.35
C LYS A 309 7.75 -13.65 19.05
N GLU A 310 7.08 -13.26 17.97
CA GLU A 310 7.22 -11.91 17.50
C GLU A 310 5.89 -11.20 17.18
N THR A 311 4.78 -11.93 17.04
CA THR A 311 3.52 -11.32 16.63
C THR A 311 2.36 -11.64 17.59
N ILE A 312 1.42 -12.49 17.21
CA ILE A 312 0.11 -12.59 17.88
C ILE A 312 0.18 -13.21 19.27
N ASN A 313 0.92 -14.31 19.42
CA ASN A 313 0.96 -15.09 20.68
C ASN A 313 2.09 -14.64 21.61
N ILE A 314 2.36 -13.34 21.64
CA ILE A 314 3.41 -12.76 22.47
C ILE A 314 2.85 -12.13 23.74
N ASN A 315 3.69 -12.11 24.77
CA ASN A 315 3.44 -11.33 25.98
C ASN A 315 4.06 -9.94 25.81
N GLY A 316 3.36 -9.02 25.11
CA GLY A 316 3.79 -7.63 25.03
C GLY A 316 3.54 -6.88 26.35
N PRO A 317 3.93 -5.60 26.47
CA PRO A 317 3.73 -4.80 27.69
C PRO A 317 2.24 -4.70 28.10
N TRP A 318 1.32 -4.94 27.16
CA TRP A 318 -0.13 -4.99 27.40
C TRP A 318 -0.62 -6.32 27.99
N HIS A 319 0.22 -7.35 28.12
CA HIS A 319 -0.21 -8.71 28.49
C HIS A 319 -1.01 -8.78 29.80
N ALA A 320 -0.61 -8.03 30.82
CA ALA A 320 -1.34 -7.95 32.07
C ALA A 320 -2.75 -7.33 31.91
N ARG A 321 -3.06 -6.78 30.77
CA ARG A 321 -4.30 -6.08 30.43
C ARG A 321 -5.22 -6.86 29.48
N GLY A 322 -4.88 -8.08 29.14
CA GLY A 322 -5.61 -8.99 28.24
C GLY A 322 -4.85 -9.34 26.97
N GLY A 323 -5.20 -10.45 26.34
CA GLY A 323 -4.66 -10.87 25.05
C GLY A 323 -5.27 -10.08 23.89
N LEU A 324 -4.63 -10.16 22.72
CA LEU A 324 -5.17 -9.56 21.49
C LEU A 324 -6.24 -10.47 20.89
N VAL A 325 -7.34 -9.88 20.40
CA VAL A 325 -8.46 -10.61 19.78
C VAL A 325 -8.09 -11.22 18.42
N MET A 326 -7.02 -10.79 17.81
CA MET A 326 -6.60 -11.21 16.46
C MET A 326 -6.17 -12.68 16.33
N ALA A 327 -6.25 -13.48 17.40
CA ALA A 327 -5.41 -14.67 17.54
C ALA A 327 -5.93 -15.98 16.89
N ASP A 328 -7.19 -16.14 16.53
CA ASP A 328 -7.78 -17.48 16.56
C ASP A 328 -8.04 -18.18 15.23
N PHE A 329 -7.55 -17.68 14.11
CA PHE A 329 -7.69 -18.39 12.82
C PHE A 329 -6.43 -19.19 12.48
N ILE A 330 -6.09 -20.16 13.34
CA ILE A 330 -4.95 -21.06 13.14
C ILE A 330 -5.40 -22.28 12.33
N ILE A 331 -4.82 -22.47 11.16
CA ILE A 331 -5.21 -23.55 10.25
C ILE A 331 -4.31 -24.78 10.39
N THR A 332 -2.99 -24.61 10.57
CA THR A 332 -2.05 -25.72 10.68
C THR A 332 -1.04 -25.54 11.82
N VAL A 333 -0.27 -26.61 12.10
CA VAL A 333 0.79 -26.57 13.11
C VAL A 333 1.94 -25.63 12.69
N LYS A 334 2.28 -25.56 11.40
CA LYS A 334 3.45 -24.81 10.91
C LYS A 334 3.08 -23.43 10.37
N GLN A 335 1.97 -23.32 9.68
CA GLN A 335 1.52 -22.06 9.06
C GLN A 335 0.43 -21.45 9.90
N LYS A 336 0.56 -20.18 10.22
CA LYS A 336 -0.33 -19.43 11.08
C LYS A 336 -0.88 -18.21 10.34
N ASN A 337 -2.16 -18.21 10.10
CA ASN A 337 -2.86 -17.08 9.51
C ASN A 337 -3.66 -16.37 10.60
N PRO A 338 -3.11 -15.28 11.14
CA PRO A 338 -3.61 -14.73 12.39
C PRO A 338 -5.02 -14.16 12.29
N PHE A 339 -5.36 -13.52 11.17
CA PHE A 339 -6.66 -12.90 11.02
C PHE A 339 -7.06 -12.79 9.53
N PRO A 340 -8.31 -13.04 9.16
CA PRO A 340 -8.76 -13.01 7.77
C PRO A 340 -9.04 -11.58 7.27
N LYS A 341 -8.05 -10.68 7.30
CA LYS A 341 -8.16 -9.34 6.75
C LYS A 341 -8.30 -9.36 5.24
N ILE A 342 -7.49 -10.19 4.58
CA ILE A 342 -7.43 -10.32 3.14
C ILE A 342 -7.94 -11.70 2.75
N VAL A 343 -9.05 -11.73 2.03
CA VAL A 343 -9.67 -12.94 1.48
C VAL A 343 -9.73 -12.80 -0.03
N THR A 344 -9.44 -13.89 -0.72
CA THR A 344 -9.60 -13.94 -2.17
C THR A 344 -11.05 -14.23 -2.53
N TYR A 345 -11.62 -13.35 -3.32
CA TYR A 345 -12.88 -13.54 -4.03
C TYR A 345 -12.61 -13.96 -5.46
N PHE A 346 -13.57 -14.63 -6.09
CA PHE A 346 -13.48 -14.98 -7.51
C PHE A 346 -14.67 -14.40 -8.25
N GLU A 347 -14.39 -13.53 -9.21
CA GLU A 347 -15.38 -12.93 -10.08
C GLU A 347 -15.43 -13.69 -11.40
N TYR A 348 -16.58 -14.32 -11.69
CA TYR A 348 -16.78 -15.05 -12.92
C TYR A 348 -17.14 -14.10 -14.06
N THR A 349 -16.32 -14.05 -15.10
CA THR A 349 -16.66 -13.43 -16.38
C THR A 349 -17.48 -14.37 -17.26
N ASP A 350 -17.25 -15.70 -17.14
CA ASP A 350 -18.08 -16.76 -17.71
C ASP A 350 -18.25 -17.88 -16.71
N LYS A 351 -19.43 -17.97 -16.12
CA LYS A 351 -19.78 -19.03 -15.14
C LYS A 351 -19.82 -20.43 -15.77
N THR A 352 -20.11 -20.53 -17.07
CA THR A 352 -20.23 -21.82 -17.76
C THR A 352 -18.86 -22.45 -17.97
N SER A 353 -17.87 -21.63 -18.33
CA SER A 353 -16.50 -22.06 -18.59
C SER A 353 -15.58 -21.94 -17.36
N ASN A 354 -16.10 -21.53 -16.21
CA ASN A 354 -15.33 -21.22 -14.99
C ASN A 354 -14.19 -20.21 -15.23
N ILE A 355 -14.39 -19.26 -16.14
CA ILE A 355 -13.41 -18.21 -16.43
C ILE A 355 -13.75 -16.99 -15.57
N GLY A 356 -12.71 -16.38 -14.97
CA GLY A 356 -12.85 -15.21 -14.14
C GLY A 356 -11.53 -14.77 -13.54
N TYR A 357 -11.59 -13.81 -12.63
CA TYR A 357 -10.43 -13.20 -11.99
C TYR A 357 -10.49 -13.33 -10.48
N ARG A 358 -9.34 -13.56 -9.87
CA ARG A 358 -9.18 -13.42 -8.42
C ARG A 358 -9.05 -11.94 -8.07
N HIS A 359 -9.76 -11.52 -7.05
CA HIS A 359 -9.59 -10.19 -6.49
C HIS A 359 -9.65 -10.21 -4.97
N THR A 360 -9.09 -9.20 -4.36
CA THR A 360 -9.18 -8.93 -2.93
C THR A 360 -9.90 -7.59 -2.71
N VAL A 361 -10.53 -7.47 -1.55
CA VAL A 361 -11.00 -6.18 -1.04
C VAL A 361 -10.14 -5.84 0.17
N SER A 362 -9.52 -4.68 0.17
CA SER A 362 -8.64 -4.20 1.22
C SER A 362 -9.12 -2.87 1.80
N VAL A 363 -8.56 -2.52 2.94
CA VAL A 363 -8.81 -1.23 3.59
C VAL A 363 -7.47 -0.49 3.70
N PRO A 364 -7.01 0.20 2.64
CA PRO A 364 -5.68 0.83 2.60
C PRO A 364 -5.43 1.84 3.72
N PHE A 365 -6.49 2.48 4.22
CA PHE A 365 -6.41 3.45 5.31
C PHE A 365 -7.49 3.18 6.35
N THR A 366 -7.04 3.01 7.60
CA THR A 366 -7.88 2.80 8.78
C THR A 366 -7.61 3.86 9.85
N VAL A 367 -8.56 4.04 10.77
CA VAL A 367 -8.34 4.81 12.00
C VAL A 367 -7.24 4.16 12.83
N ASP A 368 -7.22 2.82 12.86
CA ASP A 368 -6.32 2.00 13.67
C ASP A 368 -4.85 2.18 13.25
N GLU A 369 -4.55 2.22 11.95
CA GLU A 369 -3.19 2.53 11.47
C GLU A 369 -2.84 4.00 11.65
N THR A 370 -3.81 4.90 11.38
CA THR A 370 -3.59 6.35 11.45
C THR A 370 -3.26 6.83 12.86
N ILE A 371 -3.86 6.23 13.90
CA ILE A 371 -3.54 6.58 15.31
C ILE A 371 -2.10 6.18 15.65
N LEU A 372 -1.59 5.05 15.13
CA LEU A 372 -0.21 4.62 15.34
C LEU A 372 0.78 5.51 14.58
N CYS A 373 0.43 6.02 13.38
CA CYS A 373 1.23 7.04 12.71
C CYS A 373 1.35 8.31 13.56
N ARG A 374 0.26 8.74 14.21
CA ARG A 374 0.26 9.92 15.08
C ARG A 374 1.05 9.70 16.37
N ALA A 375 0.93 8.52 16.98
CA ALA A 375 1.72 8.15 18.16
C ALA A 375 3.22 8.20 17.85
N GLU A 376 3.66 7.65 16.71
CA GLU A 376 5.05 7.69 16.27
C GLU A 376 5.54 9.14 16.10
N ALA A 377 4.74 9.98 15.46
CA ALA A 377 5.08 11.38 15.26
C ALA A 377 5.13 12.19 16.58
N TYR A 378 4.29 11.89 17.55
CA TYR A 378 4.39 12.50 18.88
C TYR A 378 5.71 12.17 19.59
N VAL A 379 6.21 10.94 19.42
CA VAL A 379 7.51 10.53 19.99
C VAL A 379 8.66 11.26 19.29
N LEU A 380 8.65 11.32 17.95
CA LEU A 380 9.76 11.79 17.12
C LEU A 380 9.73 13.30 16.85
N SER A 381 8.63 13.99 17.12
CA SER A 381 8.57 15.45 16.97
C SER A 381 9.51 16.15 17.95
N SER A 382 9.89 17.39 17.65
CA SER A 382 10.77 18.19 18.51
C SER A 382 10.25 18.40 19.94
N GLN A 383 8.96 18.17 20.15
CA GLN A 383 8.31 18.29 21.48
C GLN A 383 8.39 17.01 22.31
N HIS A 384 8.72 15.86 21.71
CA HIS A 384 8.77 14.54 22.36
C HIS A 384 7.59 14.29 23.28
N ASN A 385 6.35 14.41 22.75
CA ASN A 385 5.14 14.34 23.57
C ASN A 385 4.75 12.89 23.87
N TYR A 386 5.49 12.25 24.77
CA TYR A 386 5.29 10.86 25.16
C TYR A 386 3.92 10.60 25.79
N THR A 387 3.36 11.60 26.47
CA THR A 387 2.01 11.49 27.05
C THR A 387 0.95 11.29 25.96
N LYS A 388 0.97 12.11 24.92
CA LYS A 388 0.02 11.97 23.81
C LYS A 388 0.27 10.71 22.99
N ALA A 389 1.54 10.32 22.83
CA ALA A 389 1.87 9.05 22.19
C ALA A 389 1.27 7.86 22.95
N LEU A 390 1.39 7.86 24.28
CA LEU A 390 0.79 6.82 25.13
C LEU A 390 -0.74 6.85 25.16
N GLU A 391 -1.37 8.02 25.09
CA GLU A 391 -2.82 8.12 24.92
C GLU A 391 -3.29 7.40 23.65
N ASP A 392 -2.61 7.61 22.53
CA ASP A 392 -2.91 6.94 21.25
C ASP A 392 -2.63 5.42 21.31
N ILE A 393 -1.49 5.02 21.88
CA ILE A 393 -1.12 3.62 22.09
C ILE A 393 -2.15 2.91 22.98
N ASN A 394 -2.53 3.49 24.10
CA ASN A 394 -3.50 2.92 25.01
C ASN A 394 -4.87 2.78 24.38
N ASN A 395 -5.30 3.76 23.58
CA ASN A 395 -6.54 3.65 22.80
C ASN A 395 -6.47 2.45 21.85
N TRP A 396 -5.37 2.30 21.08
CA TRP A 396 -5.23 1.15 20.18
C TRP A 396 -5.29 -0.18 20.95
N ILE A 397 -4.53 -0.34 22.04
CA ILE A 397 -4.48 -1.56 22.85
C ILE A 397 -5.85 -1.91 23.43
N VAL A 398 -6.56 -0.91 23.98
CA VAL A 398 -7.89 -1.12 24.57
C VAL A 398 -8.86 -1.73 23.58
N TYR A 399 -8.88 -1.25 22.35
CA TYR A 399 -9.86 -1.68 21.35
C TYR A 399 -9.45 -2.93 20.57
N HIS A 400 -8.18 -3.34 20.66
CA HIS A 400 -7.66 -4.57 20.04
C HIS A 400 -7.57 -5.76 21.00
N SER A 401 -7.85 -5.58 22.29
CA SER A 401 -7.73 -6.64 23.31
C SER A 401 -9.07 -7.21 23.74
N ASN A 402 -9.10 -8.49 24.13
CA ASN A 402 -10.26 -9.22 24.67
C ASN A 402 -10.50 -8.87 26.14
N ARG A 403 -10.67 -7.62 26.44
CA ARG A 403 -10.88 -7.19 27.82
C ARG A 403 -12.32 -7.38 28.25
N SER A 404 -12.53 -8.32 29.15
CA SER A 404 -13.66 -8.27 30.06
C SER A 404 -13.55 -7.01 30.98
N ALA A 405 -14.63 -6.68 31.68
CA ALA A 405 -14.84 -5.44 32.42
C ALA A 405 -13.72 -4.93 33.37
N ASP A 406 -12.69 -5.72 33.63
CA ASP A 406 -11.56 -5.39 34.49
C ASP A 406 -10.36 -4.93 33.66
N ARG A 407 -10.51 -3.79 33.03
CA ARG A 407 -9.43 -3.10 32.29
C ARG A 407 -8.38 -2.64 33.31
N GLY A 408 -7.23 -3.28 33.40
CA GLY A 408 -6.09 -2.75 34.15
C GLY A 408 -5.82 -1.28 33.77
N SER A 409 -5.01 -0.59 34.56
CA SER A 409 -4.60 0.79 34.28
C SER A 409 -3.95 0.91 32.89
N ASP A 410 -4.04 2.09 32.27
CA ASP A 410 -3.31 2.39 31.03
C ASP A 410 -1.81 2.16 31.20
N LEU A 411 -1.12 1.82 30.08
CA LEU A 411 0.33 1.75 30.07
C LEU A 411 0.93 3.10 30.40
N THR A 412 1.92 3.08 31.26
CA THR A 412 2.79 4.22 31.59
C THR A 412 4.12 4.11 30.85
N VAL A 413 4.90 5.19 30.85
CA VAL A 413 6.29 5.17 30.36
C VAL A 413 7.11 4.12 31.09
N ASP A 414 6.92 4.00 32.41
CA ASP A 414 7.66 3.03 33.22
C ASP A 414 7.30 1.57 32.87
N ASP A 415 6.04 1.28 32.56
CA ASP A 415 5.64 -0.05 32.08
C ASP A 415 6.35 -0.42 30.76
N VAL A 416 6.46 0.54 29.84
CA VAL A 416 7.13 0.34 28.55
C VAL A 416 8.63 0.14 28.77
N ASN A 417 9.26 0.98 29.58
CA ASN A 417 10.68 0.87 29.89
C ASN A 417 11.00 -0.44 30.60
N ASN A 418 10.24 -0.81 31.65
CA ASN A 418 10.41 -2.06 32.38
C ASN A 418 10.29 -3.30 31.50
N PHE A 419 9.50 -3.20 30.41
CA PHE A 419 9.35 -4.28 29.46
C PHE A 419 10.54 -4.38 28.48
N TYR A 420 10.95 -3.25 27.86
CA TYR A 420 11.93 -3.27 26.77
C TYR A 420 13.40 -3.19 27.25
N ASP A 421 13.68 -2.53 28.40
CA ASP A 421 15.06 -2.37 28.87
C ASP A 421 15.79 -3.71 29.09
N PRO A 422 15.18 -4.75 29.69
CA PRO A 422 15.85 -6.04 29.89
C PRO A 422 15.93 -6.91 28.63
N LEU A 423 15.19 -6.58 27.55
CA LEU A 423 15.21 -7.39 26.35
C LEU A 423 16.51 -7.21 25.57
N PRO A 424 17.13 -8.31 25.14
CA PRO A 424 18.25 -8.24 24.20
C PRO A 424 17.76 -7.76 22.83
N TYR A 425 18.62 -7.06 22.11
CA TYR A 425 18.37 -6.82 20.69
C TYR A 425 18.39 -8.14 19.92
N GLU A 426 17.43 -8.29 19.00
CA GLU A 426 17.45 -9.39 18.05
C GLU A 426 18.68 -9.28 17.15
N PRO A 427 19.47 -10.35 16.95
CA PRO A 427 20.54 -10.34 15.98
C PRO A 427 19.99 -10.27 14.55
N ALA A 428 20.71 -9.61 13.64
CA ALA A 428 20.31 -9.55 12.24
C ALA A 428 20.21 -10.96 11.61
N MET A 429 21.13 -11.85 11.95
CA MET A 429 21.08 -13.27 11.55
C MET A 429 20.49 -14.11 12.67
N ILE A 430 19.35 -14.75 12.40
CA ILE A 430 18.67 -15.67 13.30
C ILE A 430 18.98 -17.10 12.87
N ASN A 431 19.65 -17.86 13.74
CA ASN A 431 19.95 -19.27 13.48
C ASN A 431 18.98 -20.21 14.21
N ILE A 432 18.46 -19.79 15.36
CA ILE A 432 17.53 -20.56 16.17
C ILE A 432 16.43 -19.66 16.75
N ALA A 433 15.27 -20.22 16.98
CA ALA A 433 14.08 -19.51 17.46
C ALA A 433 14.26 -18.75 18.79
N THR A 434 15.22 -19.16 19.63
CA THR A 434 15.47 -18.51 20.92
C THR A 434 16.23 -17.19 20.79
N GLU A 435 16.79 -16.87 19.61
CA GLU A 435 17.44 -15.60 19.32
C GLU A 435 16.42 -14.50 18.96
N ARG A 436 15.16 -14.87 18.65
CA ARG A 436 14.11 -13.90 18.34
C ARG A 436 13.77 -13.04 19.54
N SER A 437 13.66 -11.74 19.29
CA SER A 437 13.32 -10.74 20.29
C SER A 437 12.34 -9.69 19.72
N LEU A 438 11.53 -9.11 20.60
CA LEU A 438 10.66 -7.98 20.26
C LEU A 438 11.44 -6.67 20.13
N LYS A 439 12.69 -6.62 20.61
CA LYS A 439 13.55 -5.45 20.53
C LYS A 439 14.47 -5.54 19.32
N LYS A 440 14.21 -4.71 18.32
CA LYS A 440 15.01 -4.67 17.08
C LYS A 440 16.08 -3.58 17.16
N LYS A 441 17.26 -3.80 16.57
CA LYS A 441 18.24 -2.75 16.44
C LYS A 441 17.77 -1.73 15.40
N LEU A 442 17.56 -0.49 15.83
CA LEU A 442 17.12 0.61 14.97
C LEU A 442 18.36 1.34 14.43
N ASN A 443 18.40 1.56 13.11
CA ASN A 443 19.44 2.31 12.41
C ASN A 443 18.78 3.30 11.42
N PRO A 444 17.91 4.21 11.90
CA PRO A 444 17.20 5.13 11.01
C PRO A 444 18.16 6.11 10.35
N GLU A 445 17.81 6.57 9.16
CA GLU A 445 18.55 7.58 8.42
C GLU A 445 17.71 8.83 8.21
N GLY A 446 18.35 10.00 8.38
CA GLY A 446 17.68 11.29 8.27
C GLY A 446 16.98 11.76 9.54
N PHE A 447 16.79 10.89 10.52
CA PHE A 447 16.30 11.22 11.87
C PHE A 447 17.00 10.37 12.92
N THR A 448 16.81 10.72 14.18
CA THR A 448 17.44 10.02 15.31
C THR A 448 16.37 9.45 16.23
N VAL A 449 16.64 8.27 16.78
CA VAL A 449 15.91 7.68 17.90
C VAL A 449 16.86 7.62 19.08
N ASN A 450 16.57 8.35 20.15
CA ASN A 450 17.42 8.39 21.33
C ASN A 450 17.23 7.13 22.17
N ALA A 451 18.33 6.57 22.66
CA ALA A 451 18.28 5.39 23.53
C ALA A 451 17.46 5.63 24.81
N GLY A 452 16.86 4.59 25.33
CA GLY A 452 16.01 4.62 26.53
C GLY A 452 14.54 4.82 26.17
N THR A 453 13.83 5.69 26.86
CA THR A 453 12.37 5.86 26.75
C THR A 453 11.88 6.08 25.32
N GLU A 454 12.57 6.92 24.54
CA GLU A 454 12.19 7.19 23.16
C GLU A 454 12.28 5.94 22.30
N GLU A 455 13.43 5.24 22.38
CA GLU A 455 13.61 3.97 21.66
C GLU A 455 12.58 2.93 22.10
N ASN A 456 12.32 2.79 23.39
CA ASN A 456 11.35 1.82 23.91
C ASN A 456 9.92 2.10 23.43
N LEU A 457 9.51 3.37 23.37
CA LEU A 457 8.22 3.77 22.80
C LEU A 457 8.16 3.48 21.30
N ILE A 458 9.23 3.75 20.55
CA ILE A 458 9.30 3.41 19.13
C ILE A 458 9.26 1.89 18.91
N GLN A 459 9.96 1.09 19.72
CA GLN A 459 9.88 -0.37 19.67
C GLN A 459 8.43 -0.86 19.85
N LEU A 460 7.72 -0.29 20.84
CA LEU A 460 6.31 -0.61 21.08
C LEU A 460 5.44 -0.21 19.88
N ILE A 461 5.57 1.02 19.37
CA ILE A 461 4.78 1.49 18.22
C ILE A 461 5.04 0.63 16.98
N LEU A 462 6.30 0.30 16.67
CA LEU A 462 6.64 -0.57 15.55
C LEU A 462 6.06 -1.99 15.72
N GLN A 463 5.99 -2.48 16.95
CA GLN A 463 5.35 -3.76 17.26
C GLN A 463 3.84 -3.71 17.01
N LEU A 464 3.16 -2.64 17.46
CA LEU A 464 1.73 -2.45 17.21
C LEU A 464 1.43 -2.24 15.72
N ARG A 465 2.25 -1.45 15.03
CA ARG A 465 2.15 -1.28 13.55
C ARG A 465 2.37 -2.60 12.80
N ARG A 466 3.30 -3.45 13.27
CA ARG A 466 3.51 -4.79 12.71
C ARG A 466 2.26 -5.63 12.83
N LEU A 467 1.63 -5.64 14.02
CA LEU A 467 0.38 -6.37 14.27
C LEU A 467 -0.78 -5.83 13.44
N GLU A 468 -0.93 -4.50 13.39
CA GLU A 468 -1.96 -3.83 12.59
C GLU A 468 -1.80 -4.13 11.10
N GLY A 469 -0.57 -4.08 10.58
CA GLY A 469 -0.25 -4.22 9.15
C GLY A 469 0.01 -5.66 8.67
N LEU A 470 -0.25 -6.70 9.49
CA LEU A 470 -0.08 -8.09 9.05
C LEU A 470 -0.90 -8.38 7.80
N GLN A 471 -0.29 -9.04 6.81
CA GLN A 471 -0.84 -9.37 5.49
C GLN A 471 -1.02 -8.15 4.54
N GLU A 472 -0.75 -6.94 4.98
CA GLU A 472 -0.93 -5.71 4.19
C GLU A 472 0.38 -5.19 3.58
N GLY A 473 1.52 -5.84 3.86
CA GLY A 473 2.84 -5.48 3.35
C GLY A 473 3.46 -4.22 4.00
N LEU A 474 2.79 -3.63 5.01
CA LEU A 474 3.24 -2.39 5.63
C LEU A 474 4.52 -2.55 6.45
N ARG A 475 4.78 -3.76 6.97
CA ARG A 475 5.99 -4.06 7.74
C ARG A 475 7.27 -3.80 6.95
N TRP A 476 7.29 -4.08 5.65
CA TRP A 476 8.40 -3.81 4.76
C TRP A 476 8.88 -2.35 4.81
N HIS A 477 7.93 -1.42 4.83
CA HIS A 477 8.24 0.00 4.88
C HIS A 477 8.82 0.43 6.23
N ASP A 478 8.34 -0.13 7.34
CA ASP A 478 8.88 0.15 8.67
C ASP A 478 10.30 -0.42 8.81
N LEU A 479 10.59 -1.62 8.27
CA LEU A 479 11.94 -2.18 8.21
C LEU A 479 12.91 -1.29 7.42
N LYS A 480 12.43 -0.72 6.30
CA LYS A 480 13.21 0.21 5.48
C LYS A 480 13.47 1.52 6.23
N ARG A 481 12.43 2.15 6.77
CA ARG A 481 12.50 3.46 7.43
C ARG A 481 13.41 3.47 8.65
N TYR A 482 13.39 2.39 9.42
CA TYR A 482 14.21 2.24 10.62
C TYR A 482 15.54 1.50 10.41
N GLY A 483 15.88 1.16 9.17
CA GLY A 483 17.11 0.44 8.86
C GLY A 483 17.26 -0.84 9.66
N ILE A 484 16.15 -1.54 9.97
CA ILE A 484 16.17 -2.79 10.71
C ILE A 484 16.77 -3.87 9.82
N GLU A 485 17.86 -4.48 10.29
CA GLU A 485 18.49 -5.62 9.64
C GLU A 485 17.85 -6.91 10.12
N PHE A 486 17.59 -7.82 9.21
CA PHE A 486 16.94 -9.10 9.54
C PHE A 486 17.33 -10.18 8.54
N SER A 487 17.05 -11.44 8.87
CA SER A 487 17.37 -12.56 7.98
C SER A 487 16.16 -13.37 7.61
N HIS A 488 16.22 -13.93 6.40
CA HIS A 488 15.36 -15.02 5.99
C HIS A 488 16.07 -16.36 6.10
N ASN A 489 15.40 -17.33 6.72
CA ASN A 489 15.89 -18.68 6.85
C ASN A 489 15.46 -19.49 5.63
N HIS A 490 16.35 -20.35 5.15
CA HIS A 490 16.09 -21.19 4.00
C HIS A 490 16.25 -22.66 4.36
N ALA A 491 15.35 -23.50 3.88
CA ALA A 491 15.47 -24.93 4.05
C ALA A 491 16.75 -25.45 3.36
N GLY A 492 17.67 -25.99 4.17
CA GLY A 492 18.92 -26.63 3.66
C GLY A 492 20.08 -25.69 3.33
N ARG A 493 19.99 -24.38 3.62
CA ARG A 493 21.11 -23.43 3.49
C ARG A 493 21.16 -22.44 4.67
N SER A 494 22.26 -21.73 4.80
CA SER A 494 22.41 -20.69 5.83
C SER A 494 21.40 -19.56 5.61
N PRO A 495 20.96 -18.90 6.70
CA PRO A 495 20.14 -17.68 6.60
C PRO A 495 20.83 -16.60 5.79
N GLU A 496 20.05 -15.83 5.06
CA GLU A 496 20.52 -14.64 4.34
C GLU A 496 20.06 -13.39 5.10
N VAL A 497 20.97 -12.41 5.27
CA VAL A 497 20.71 -11.16 5.99
C VAL A 497 20.50 -10.03 5.00
N LEU A 498 19.43 -9.28 5.15
CA LEU A 498 19.20 -8.00 4.46
C LEU A 498 19.68 -6.86 5.36
N THR A 499 20.85 -6.31 5.03
CA THR A 499 21.45 -5.18 5.78
C THR A 499 20.73 -3.87 5.51
N LYS A 500 20.98 -2.84 6.35
CA LYS A 500 20.30 -1.54 6.21
C LYS A 500 20.57 -0.82 4.87
N ASP A 501 21.78 -1.00 4.33
CA ASP A 501 22.24 -0.34 3.10
C ASP A 501 22.03 -1.18 1.83
N ASP A 502 21.45 -2.37 1.97
CA ASP A 502 21.25 -3.28 0.84
C ASP A 502 20.31 -2.67 -0.19
N GLN A 503 20.78 -2.57 -1.43
CA GLN A 503 20.02 -1.96 -2.53
C GLN A 503 18.76 -2.77 -2.90
N ARG A 504 18.66 -4.04 -2.51
CA ARG A 504 17.49 -4.88 -2.69
C ARG A 504 16.29 -4.45 -1.82
N ARG A 505 16.49 -3.52 -0.87
CA ARG A 505 15.40 -2.84 -0.17
C ARG A 505 14.53 -1.99 -1.10
N ALA A 506 15.04 -1.59 -2.26
CA ALA A 506 14.26 -1.12 -3.39
C ALA A 506 14.02 -2.30 -4.34
N ILE A 507 12.80 -2.82 -4.39
CA ILE A 507 12.43 -3.91 -5.32
C ILE A 507 12.71 -3.45 -6.75
N GLN A 508 13.22 -4.35 -7.61
CA GLN A 508 13.58 -4.01 -8.97
C GLN A 508 12.35 -3.61 -9.80
N LEU A 509 12.57 -2.67 -10.70
CA LEU A 509 11.57 -2.29 -11.71
C LEU A 509 11.23 -3.50 -12.60
N PRO A 510 10.04 -3.53 -13.21
CA PRO A 510 9.70 -4.54 -14.20
C PRO A 510 10.73 -4.60 -15.34
N GLN A 511 11.03 -5.79 -15.83
CA GLN A 511 12.07 -5.98 -16.83
C GLN A 511 11.76 -5.30 -18.17
N ASP A 512 10.50 -5.26 -18.57
CA ASP A 512 10.04 -4.56 -19.77
C ASP A 512 10.24 -3.04 -19.67
N VAL A 513 10.04 -2.46 -18.50
CA VAL A 513 10.30 -1.04 -18.20
C VAL A 513 11.80 -0.72 -18.31
N ILE A 514 12.65 -1.60 -17.78
CA ILE A 514 14.12 -1.48 -17.92
C ILE A 514 14.52 -1.61 -19.40
N ASN A 515 13.95 -2.56 -20.11
CA ASN A 515 14.21 -2.76 -21.54
C ASN A 515 13.73 -1.58 -22.41
N ALA A 516 12.71 -0.86 -21.97
CA ALA A 516 12.24 0.38 -22.58
C ALA A 516 13.16 1.59 -22.30
N GLY A 517 14.21 1.42 -21.49
CA GLY A 517 15.25 2.44 -21.26
C GLY A 517 15.19 3.15 -19.90
N ILE A 518 14.26 2.77 -19.01
CA ILE A 518 14.24 3.30 -17.64
C ILE A 518 15.41 2.70 -16.84
N THR A 519 16.16 3.56 -16.15
CA THR A 519 17.30 3.12 -15.33
C THR A 519 16.88 2.14 -14.23
N ALA A 520 17.47 0.95 -14.22
CA ALA A 520 17.25 -0.07 -13.19
C ALA A 520 17.73 0.38 -11.81
N ASN A 521 17.19 -0.21 -10.75
CA ASN A 521 17.77 -0.06 -9.41
C ASN A 521 19.16 -0.69 -9.37
N PRO A 522 20.15 -0.06 -8.71
CA PRO A 522 21.47 -0.64 -8.53
C PRO A 522 21.39 -2.02 -7.87
N ARG A 523 22.30 -2.91 -8.29
CA ARG A 523 22.56 -4.20 -7.64
C ARG A 523 24.07 -4.33 -7.45
N ASN A 524 24.50 -4.59 -6.24
CA ASN A 524 25.92 -4.73 -5.89
C ASN A 524 26.33 -6.21 -5.89
#